data_09b8d25d5c22533d8cec86ea3ee2a492
#
_entry.id   09b8d25d5c22533d8cec86ea3ee2a492
#
_cell.length_a   1.000
_cell.length_b   1.000
_cell.length_c   1.000
_cell.angle_alpha   90.00
_cell.angle_beta   90.00
_cell.angle_gamma   90.00
#
_symmetry.space_group_name_H-M   'P 1'
#
loop_
_entity.id
_entity.type
_entity.pdbx_description
1 polymer ?
#
loop_
_entity_poly.entity_id
_entity_poly.type
_entity_poly.pdbx_seq_one_letter_code
_entity_poly.pdbx_strand_id
1 'polypeptide(L)'
;MNAARSHRFALAPLTLAEIDAVMTIEVRCYSHPWTRGNFSDSVAAGYFAQTLKDDTGELMGYLVAMPGAGEMHLLNITVAPHHQRQGLAQQMLQVLFNEAAERAMPKLWLEVRAGNIAARALYEKEGFHDVALRRAYYPSTRGLREDAVVMCREQPQEPQEPSKTPVSRHVESANREGPHGLV
;
A
#
# COMPACT_ATOMS: atom_id res chain seq x y z
N MET A 1 -33.73 5.90 19.38
CA MET A 1 -32.37 6.45 19.41
C MET A 1 -31.41 5.29 19.16
N ASN A 2 -30.97 5.12 17.89
CA ASN A 2 -30.10 4.03 17.51
C ASN A 2 -28.66 4.55 17.67
N ALA A 3 -28.01 4.17 18.77
CA ALA A 3 -26.56 4.45 18.92
C ALA A 3 -25.83 3.65 17.86
N ALA A 4 -25.26 4.33 16.89
CA ALA A 4 -24.34 3.74 15.94
C ALA A 4 -23.24 3.03 16.77
N ARG A 5 -23.21 1.70 16.74
CA ARG A 5 -22.09 0.93 17.29
C ARG A 5 -20.86 1.37 16.52
N SER A 6 -20.03 2.16 17.15
CA SER A 6 -18.65 2.38 16.69
C SER A 6 -17.95 1.03 16.78
N HIS A 7 -17.96 0.27 15.68
CA HIS A 7 -17.17 -0.94 15.61
C HIS A 7 -15.71 -0.53 15.74
N ARG A 8 -15.09 -0.89 16.86
CA ARG A 8 -13.64 -0.80 17.00
C ARG A 8 -13.06 -1.90 16.14
N PHE A 9 -12.15 -1.55 15.26
CA PHE A 9 -11.38 -2.48 14.46
C PHE A 9 -9.91 -2.13 14.58
N ALA A 10 -9.07 -3.11 14.38
CA ALA A 10 -7.62 -2.96 14.37
C ALA A 10 -7.02 -3.56 13.11
N LEU A 11 -6.02 -2.89 12.55
CA LEU A 11 -5.15 -3.49 11.56
C LEU A 11 -3.94 -4.12 12.26
N ALA A 12 -3.53 -5.27 11.76
CA ALA A 12 -2.36 -5.99 12.23
C ALA A 12 -1.65 -6.65 11.03
N PRO A 13 -0.33 -6.86 11.09
CA PRO A 13 0.38 -7.58 10.05
C PRO A 13 -0.25 -8.94 9.76
N LEU A 14 -0.45 -9.26 8.47
CA LEU A 14 -0.87 -10.58 8.03
C LEU A 14 0.26 -11.58 8.30
N THR A 15 -0.03 -12.63 9.04
CA THR A 15 0.91 -13.71 9.34
C THR A 15 0.57 -14.98 8.55
N LEU A 16 1.53 -15.90 8.44
CA LEU A 16 1.30 -17.20 7.80
C LEU A 16 0.16 -18.01 8.47
N ALA A 17 -0.03 -17.83 9.78
CA ALA A 17 -1.08 -18.51 10.54
C ALA A 17 -2.50 -18.03 10.16
N GLU A 18 -2.63 -16.83 9.59
CA GLU A 18 -3.92 -16.22 9.24
C GLU A 18 -4.34 -16.49 7.79
N ILE A 19 -3.47 -17.09 6.97
CA ILE A 19 -3.74 -17.31 5.55
C ILE A 19 -5.01 -18.15 5.35
N ASP A 20 -5.30 -19.12 6.19
CA ASP A 20 -6.52 -19.92 6.08
C ASP A 20 -7.79 -19.09 6.26
N ALA A 21 -7.78 -18.16 7.20
CA ALA A 21 -8.87 -17.23 7.42
C ALA A 21 -9.02 -16.26 6.22
N VAL A 22 -7.92 -15.74 5.70
CA VAL A 22 -7.89 -14.90 4.50
C VAL A 22 -8.46 -15.66 3.30
N MET A 23 -8.04 -16.90 3.07
CA MET A 23 -8.55 -17.74 1.97
C MET A 23 -10.06 -17.97 2.07
N THR A 24 -10.63 -18.05 3.28
CA THR A 24 -12.08 -18.19 3.47
C THR A 24 -12.85 -16.98 2.92
N ILE A 25 -12.28 -15.78 3.01
CA ILE A 25 -12.85 -14.57 2.42
C ILE A 25 -12.56 -14.51 0.92
N GLU A 26 -11.31 -14.75 0.51
CA GLU A 26 -10.84 -14.63 -0.86
C GLU A 26 -11.69 -15.46 -1.84
N VAL A 27 -11.93 -16.73 -1.54
CA VAL A 27 -12.71 -17.62 -2.40
C VAL A 27 -14.19 -17.26 -2.50
N ARG A 28 -14.71 -16.45 -1.56
CA ARG A 28 -16.09 -15.94 -1.60
C ARG A 28 -16.22 -14.66 -2.40
N CYS A 29 -15.14 -13.89 -2.51
CA CYS A 29 -15.14 -12.58 -3.16
C CYS A 29 -14.78 -12.65 -4.65
N TYR A 30 -14.00 -13.65 -5.06
CA TYR A 30 -13.43 -13.70 -6.41
C TYR A 30 -13.71 -15.00 -7.14
N SER A 31 -14.06 -14.90 -8.42
CA SER A 31 -14.18 -16.06 -9.31
C SER A 31 -12.83 -16.70 -9.67
N HIS A 32 -11.76 -15.92 -9.56
CA HIS A 32 -10.36 -16.33 -9.75
C HIS A 32 -9.55 -15.80 -8.56
N PRO A 33 -9.69 -16.47 -7.41
CA PRO A 33 -9.04 -16.04 -6.18
C PRO A 33 -7.53 -16.23 -6.26
N TRP A 34 -6.80 -15.43 -5.49
CA TRP A 34 -5.41 -15.72 -5.18
C TRP A 34 -5.30 -17.08 -4.53
N THR A 35 -4.19 -17.74 -4.77
CA THR A 35 -3.85 -18.99 -4.12
C THR A 35 -3.23 -18.73 -2.73
N ARG A 36 -3.22 -19.76 -1.91
CA ARG A 36 -2.48 -19.76 -0.64
C ARG A 36 -1.01 -19.37 -0.84
N GLY A 37 -0.39 -19.87 -1.94
CA GLY A 37 0.99 -19.52 -2.32
C GLY A 37 1.18 -18.04 -2.57
N ASN A 38 0.25 -17.35 -3.25
CA ASN A 38 0.36 -15.91 -3.46
C ASN A 38 0.46 -15.14 -2.13
N PHE A 39 -0.34 -15.50 -1.13
CA PHE A 39 -0.28 -14.86 0.19
C PHE A 39 0.99 -15.23 0.96
N SER A 40 1.37 -16.51 1.01
CA SER A 40 2.59 -16.94 1.71
C SER A 40 3.85 -16.33 1.12
N ASP A 41 3.93 -16.25 -0.20
CA ASP A 41 5.07 -15.67 -0.91
C ASP A 41 5.15 -14.15 -0.68
N SER A 42 3.99 -13.46 -0.66
CA SER A 42 3.94 -12.03 -0.32
C SER A 42 4.43 -11.74 1.10
N VAL A 43 4.00 -12.55 2.08
CA VAL A 43 4.46 -12.44 3.47
C VAL A 43 5.96 -12.74 3.57
N ALA A 44 6.43 -13.80 2.93
CA ALA A 44 7.85 -14.20 2.93
C ALA A 44 8.75 -13.16 2.23
N ALA A 45 8.24 -12.48 1.19
CA ALA A 45 8.93 -11.42 0.50
C ALA A 45 8.93 -10.08 1.27
N GLY A 46 8.27 -10.00 2.43
CA GLY A 46 8.21 -8.79 3.24
C GLY A 46 7.31 -7.69 2.67
N TYR A 47 6.31 -8.05 1.88
CA TYR A 47 5.32 -7.10 1.39
C TYR A 47 4.53 -6.48 2.54
N PHE A 48 3.99 -5.30 2.31
CA PHE A 48 3.08 -4.68 3.26
C PHE A 48 1.74 -5.42 3.19
N ALA A 49 1.55 -6.37 4.10
CA ALA A 49 0.36 -7.19 4.18
C ALA A 49 -0.32 -7.00 5.55
N GLN A 50 -1.60 -6.67 5.56
CA GLN A 50 -2.36 -6.35 6.76
C GLN A 50 -3.68 -7.09 6.80
N THR A 51 -4.12 -7.49 7.98
CA THR A 51 -5.48 -7.95 8.28
C THR A 51 -6.24 -6.88 9.05
N LEU A 52 -7.54 -6.75 8.77
CA LEU A 52 -8.47 -5.91 9.50
C LEU A 52 -9.38 -6.80 10.33
N LYS A 53 -9.39 -6.62 11.64
CA LYS A 53 -10.20 -7.41 12.59
C LYS A 53 -11.06 -6.51 13.45
N ASP A 54 -12.22 -7.01 13.86
CA ASP A 54 -13.05 -6.36 14.87
C ASP A 54 -12.54 -6.64 16.30
N ASP A 55 -13.25 -6.10 17.28
CA ASP A 55 -12.95 -6.24 18.70
C ASP A 55 -13.16 -7.68 19.25
N THR A 56 -13.80 -8.55 18.49
CA THR A 56 -13.93 -9.99 18.81
C THR A 56 -12.81 -10.83 18.19
N GLY A 57 -11.98 -10.23 17.31
CA GLY A 57 -10.96 -10.92 16.56
C GLY A 57 -11.44 -11.52 15.22
N GLU A 58 -12.68 -11.23 14.82
CA GLU A 58 -13.20 -11.66 13.51
C GLU A 58 -12.48 -10.93 12.39
N LEU A 59 -12.05 -11.66 11.37
CA LEU A 59 -11.38 -11.11 10.19
C LEU A 59 -12.42 -10.44 9.27
N MET A 60 -12.37 -9.12 9.17
CA MET A 60 -13.26 -8.30 8.35
C MET A 60 -12.72 -8.03 6.94
N GLY A 61 -11.40 -8.09 6.77
CA GLY A 61 -10.75 -7.81 5.49
C GLY A 61 -9.23 -7.90 5.58
N TYR A 62 -8.58 -7.68 4.46
CA TYR A 62 -7.11 -7.67 4.34
C TYR A 62 -6.66 -6.84 3.15
N LEU A 63 -5.40 -6.45 3.17
CA LEU A 63 -4.71 -5.86 2.03
C LEU A 63 -3.31 -6.43 1.89
N VAL A 64 -2.80 -6.43 0.65
CA VAL A 64 -1.42 -6.76 0.30
C VAL A 64 -0.91 -5.73 -0.69
N ALA A 65 0.22 -5.11 -0.37
CA ALA A 65 0.89 -4.14 -1.24
C ALA A 65 2.38 -4.43 -1.31
N MET A 66 2.94 -4.33 -2.50
CA MET A 66 4.34 -4.58 -2.79
C MET A 66 5.09 -3.25 -2.89
N PRO A 67 6.08 -2.99 -2.02
CA PRO A 67 7.02 -1.90 -2.20
C PRO A 67 8.06 -2.29 -3.26
N GLY A 68 8.37 -1.39 -4.18
CA GLY A 68 9.40 -1.64 -5.19
C GLY A 68 9.74 -0.41 -6.01
N ALA A 69 11.01 -0.24 -6.37
CA ALA A 69 11.50 0.86 -7.20
C ALA A 69 11.09 2.28 -6.74
N GLY A 70 10.91 2.48 -5.42
CA GLY A 70 10.47 3.76 -4.85
C GLY A 70 8.97 4.03 -5.00
N GLU A 71 8.17 3.03 -5.34
CA GLU A 71 6.72 3.11 -5.52
C GLU A 71 6.02 2.00 -4.73
N MET A 72 4.73 2.17 -4.43
CA MET A 72 3.90 1.18 -3.75
C MET A 72 2.86 0.62 -4.72
N HIS A 73 2.78 -0.70 -4.85
CA HIS A 73 1.81 -1.38 -5.69
C HIS A 73 0.78 -2.13 -4.84
N LEU A 74 -0.47 -1.66 -4.83
CA LEU A 74 -1.57 -2.39 -4.21
C LEU A 74 -1.92 -3.60 -5.07
N LEU A 75 -1.70 -4.80 -4.54
CA LEU A 75 -1.91 -6.07 -5.25
C LEU A 75 -3.28 -6.68 -4.94
N ASN A 76 -3.73 -6.59 -3.69
CA ASN A 76 -5.02 -7.12 -3.26
C ASN A 76 -5.56 -6.27 -2.10
N ILE A 77 -6.85 -5.95 -2.13
CA ILE A 77 -7.60 -5.36 -1.03
C ILE A 77 -9.01 -5.92 -1.02
N THR A 78 -9.40 -6.54 0.07
CA THR A 78 -10.67 -7.26 0.17
C THR A 78 -11.33 -7.02 1.50
N VAL A 79 -12.62 -6.74 1.46
CA VAL A 79 -13.52 -6.71 2.63
C VAL A 79 -14.47 -7.90 2.54
N ALA A 80 -14.60 -8.64 3.62
CA ALA A 80 -15.52 -9.77 3.71
C ALA A 80 -16.96 -9.36 3.34
N PRO A 81 -17.73 -10.19 2.60
CA PRO A 81 -18.99 -9.78 2.00
C PRO A 81 -19.98 -9.12 2.97
N HIS A 82 -20.09 -9.64 4.21
CA HIS A 82 -21.01 -9.11 5.21
C HIS A 82 -20.52 -7.84 5.93
N HIS A 83 -19.27 -7.44 5.68
CA HIS A 83 -18.67 -6.20 6.19
C HIS A 83 -18.50 -5.12 5.11
N GLN A 84 -18.92 -5.39 3.87
CA GLN A 84 -18.80 -4.42 2.78
C GLN A 84 -19.75 -3.22 3.00
N ARG A 85 -19.48 -2.12 2.26
CA ARG A 85 -20.26 -0.86 2.28
C ARG A 85 -20.26 -0.13 3.63
N GLN A 86 -19.31 -0.42 4.50
CA GLN A 86 -19.11 0.22 5.81
C GLN A 86 -17.87 1.13 5.85
N GLY A 87 -17.26 1.44 4.70
CA GLY A 87 -16.07 2.29 4.62
C GLY A 87 -14.75 1.59 4.98
N LEU A 88 -14.75 0.27 5.24
CA LEU A 88 -13.55 -0.45 5.69
C LEU A 88 -12.44 -0.47 4.65
N ALA A 89 -12.77 -0.62 3.36
CA ALA A 89 -11.78 -0.56 2.28
C ALA A 89 -11.09 0.83 2.23
N GLN A 90 -11.85 1.90 2.43
CA GLN A 90 -11.31 3.26 2.51
C GLN A 90 -10.31 3.40 3.66
N GLN A 91 -10.63 2.84 4.83
CA GLN A 91 -9.75 2.88 6.00
C GLN A 91 -8.45 2.09 5.77
N MET A 92 -8.53 0.92 5.15
CA MET A 92 -7.35 0.15 4.76
C MET A 92 -6.48 0.92 3.75
N LEU A 93 -7.08 1.65 2.81
CA LEU A 93 -6.35 2.51 1.89
C LEU A 93 -5.63 3.65 2.61
N GLN A 94 -6.24 4.27 3.64
CA GLN A 94 -5.57 5.32 4.43
C GLN A 94 -4.32 4.78 5.14
N VAL A 95 -4.39 3.56 5.69
CA VAL A 95 -3.22 2.91 6.29
C VAL A 95 -2.13 2.65 5.25
N LEU A 96 -2.51 2.20 4.04
CA LEU A 96 -1.56 2.04 2.94
C LEU A 96 -0.93 3.38 2.51
N PHE A 97 -1.69 4.47 2.49
CA PHE A 97 -1.17 5.80 2.16
C PHE A 97 -0.15 6.29 3.20
N ASN A 98 -0.43 6.06 4.48
CA ASN A 98 0.50 6.39 5.56
C ASN A 98 1.79 5.57 5.43
N GLU A 99 1.69 4.26 5.22
CA GLU A 99 2.85 3.39 5.01
C GLU A 99 3.70 3.84 3.80
N ALA A 100 3.05 4.20 2.69
CA ALA A 100 3.76 4.71 1.51
C ALA A 100 4.45 6.05 1.78
N ALA A 101 3.82 6.93 2.57
CA ALA A 101 4.42 8.20 2.98
C ALA A 101 5.62 7.99 3.91
N GLU A 102 5.50 7.12 4.92
CA GLU A 102 6.59 6.77 5.85
C GLU A 102 7.81 6.19 5.11
N ARG A 103 7.58 5.45 4.03
CA ARG A 103 8.63 4.91 3.15
C ARG A 103 9.10 5.88 2.07
N ALA A 104 8.62 7.13 2.06
CA ALA A 104 8.91 8.11 1.02
C ALA A 104 8.63 7.61 -0.41
N MET A 105 7.53 6.88 -0.58
CA MET A 105 7.06 6.37 -1.87
C MET A 105 6.02 7.32 -2.47
N PRO A 106 6.39 8.18 -3.44
CA PRO A 106 5.52 9.24 -3.93
C PRO A 106 4.35 8.75 -4.77
N LYS A 107 4.37 7.50 -5.23
CA LYS A 107 3.35 6.94 -6.11
C LYS A 107 2.81 5.62 -5.59
N LEU A 108 1.48 5.50 -5.70
CA LEU A 108 0.78 4.24 -5.49
C LEU A 108 0.13 3.80 -6.80
N TRP A 109 0.28 2.54 -7.12
CA TRP A 109 -0.26 1.90 -8.31
C TRP A 109 -1.21 0.78 -7.95
N LEU A 110 -2.19 0.55 -8.77
CA LEU A 110 -3.04 -0.63 -8.71
C LEU A 110 -3.54 -1.03 -10.11
N GLU A 111 -3.99 -2.26 -10.20
CA GLU A 111 -4.73 -2.78 -11.35
C GLU A 111 -6.10 -3.25 -10.88
N VAL A 112 -7.13 -2.85 -11.59
CA VAL A 112 -8.51 -3.19 -11.28
C VAL A 112 -9.24 -3.67 -12.52
N ARG A 113 -10.11 -4.67 -12.39
CA ARG A 113 -10.97 -5.11 -13.50
C ARG A 113 -11.80 -3.95 -14.01
N ALA A 114 -11.85 -3.76 -15.32
CA ALA A 114 -12.61 -2.66 -15.93
C ALA A 114 -14.09 -2.68 -15.52
N GLY A 115 -14.68 -3.85 -15.34
CA GLY A 115 -16.06 -4.05 -14.88
C GLY A 115 -16.28 -3.89 -13.38
N ASN A 116 -15.24 -3.74 -12.55
CA ASN A 116 -15.40 -3.52 -11.13
C ASN A 116 -15.66 -2.03 -10.81
N ILE A 117 -16.86 -1.57 -11.20
CA ILE A 117 -17.27 -0.18 -11.07
C ILE A 117 -17.20 0.32 -9.62
N ALA A 118 -17.55 -0.54 -8.66
CA ALA A 118 -17.56 -0.14 -7.25
C ALA A 118 -16.14 0.12 -6.71
N ALA A 119 -15.16 -0.73 -7.07
CA ALA A 119 -13.78 -0.53 -6.67
C ALA A 119 -13.17 0.68 -7.38
N ARG A 120 -13.44 0.86 -8.69
CA ARG A 120 -12.97 2.03 -9.44
C ARG A 120 -13.47 3.33 -8.84
N ALA A 121 -14.77 3.43 -8.53
CA ALA A 121 -15.36 4.60 -7.89
C ALA A 121 -14.73 4.89 -6.50
N LEU A 122 -14.37 3.84 -5.73
CA LEU A 122 -13.64 4.00 -4.49
C LEU A 122 -12.24 4.58 -4.76
N TYR A 123 -11.48 4.02 -5.68
CA TYR A 123 -10.13 4.47 -5.97
C TYR A 123 -10.11 5.90 -6.52
N GLU A 124 -11.03 6.25 -7.42
CA GLU A 124 -11.19 7.62 -7.94
C GLU A 124 -11.47 8.61 -6.79
N LYS A 125 -12.38 8.27 -5.86
CA LYS A 125 -12.65 9.07 -4.66
C LYS A 125 -11.41 9.25 -3.78
N GLU A 126 -10.55 8.24 -3.72
CA GLU A 126 -9.30 8.27 -2.93
C GLU A 126 -8.12 8.89 -3.69
N GLY A 127 -8.37 9.49 -4.86
CA GLY A 127 -7.40 10.27 -5.63
C GLY A 127 -6.57 9.46 -6.63
N PHE A 128 -6.95 8.23 -6.93
CA PHE A 128 -6.38 7.50 -8.06
C PHE A 128 -7.01 7.98 -9.37
N HIS A 129 -6.23 7.96 -10.44
CA HIS A 129 -6.69 8.25 -11.80
C HIS A 129 -6.22 7.17 -12.78
N ASP A 130 -6.96 6.98 -13.86
CA ASP A 130 -6.64 6.02 -14.90
C ASP A 130 -5.37 6.45 -15.65
N VAL A 131 -4.43 5.53 -15.81
CA VAL A 131 -3.15 5.75 -16.52
C VAL A 131 -3.07 4.91 -17.78
N ALA A 132 -3.52 3.66 -17.73
CA ALA A 132 -3.43 2.74 -18.85
C ALA A 132 -4.54 1.69 -18.81
N LEU A 133 -4.78 1.06 -19.97
CA LEU A 133 -5.65 -0.09 -20.12
C LEU A 133 -4.81 -1.30 -20.56
N ARG A 134 -4.85 -2.38 -19.79
CA ARG A 134 -4.25 -3.68 -20.17
C ARG A 134 -5.36 -4.56 -20.72
N ARG A 135 -5.37 -4.75 -22.04
CA ARG A 135 -6.40 -5.54 -22.72
C ARG A 135 -6.26 -7.02 -22.42
N ALA A 136 -7.40 -7.69 -22.23
CA ALA A 136 -7.48 -9.12 -21.99
C ALA A 136 -6.54 -9.62 -20.88
N TYR A 137 -6.46 -8.88 -19.78
CA TYR A 137 -5.50 -9.13 -18.70
C TYR A 137 -6.00 -10.18 -17.70
N TYR A 138 -7.19 -9.97 -17.15
CA TYR A 138 -7.74 -10.86 -16.14
C TYR A 138 -8.49 -12.06 -16.78
N PRO A 139 -8.35 -13.27 -16.23
CA PRO A 139 -9.21 -14.37 -16.61
C PRO A 139 -10.66 -14.03 -16.23
N SER A 140 -11.60 -14.39 -17.11
CA SER A 140 -13.04 -14.21 -16.91
C SER A 140 -13.78 -15.51 -17.16
N THR A 141 -15.09 -15.53 -17.00
CA THR A 141 -15.91 -16.73 -17.22
C THR A 141 -15.89 -17.19 -18.67
N ARG A 142 -16.04 -18.50 -18.91
CA ARG A 142 -16.15 -19.12 -20.24
C ARG A 142 -14.92 -18.93 -21.14
N GLY A 143 -13.72 -18.84 -20.57
CA GLY A 143 -12.48 -18.67 -21.33
C GLY A 143 -12.27 -17.28 -21.93
N LEU A 144 -13.14 -16.33 -21.63
CA LEU A 144 -12.96 -14.92 -21.97
C LEU A 144 -11.93 -14.28 -21.05
N ARG A 145 -11.45 -13.13 -21.45
CA ARG A 145 -10.57 -12.30 -20.62
C ARG A 145 -11.16 -10.91 -20.47
N GLU A 146 -10.95 -10.30 -19.34
CA GLU A 146 -11.41 -8.94 -19.02
C GLU A 146 -10.21 -7.98 -18.98
N ASP A 147 -10.43 -6.75 -19.41
CA ASP A 147 -9.43 -5.70 -19.37
C ASP A 147 -9.15 -5.28 -17.91
N ALA A 148 -7.92 -4.86 -17.66
CA ALA A 148 -7.54 -4.18 -16.42
C ALA A 148 -7.31 -2.70 -16.69
N VAL A 149 -7.84 -1.86 -15.82
CA VAL A 149 -7.47 -0.45 -15.73
C VAL A 149 -6.30 -0.34 -14.76
N VAL A 150 -5.21 0.27 -15.21
CA VAL A 150 -4.08 0.63 -14.36
C VAL A 150 -4.34 2.02 -13.82
N MET A 151 -4.34 2.17 -12.51
CA MET A 151 -4.57 3.45 -11.85
C MET A 151 -3.37 3.86 -11.01
N CYS A 152 -3.13 5.15 -10.93
CA CYS A 152 -2.06 5.76 -10.13
C CYS A 152 -2.61 6.84 -9.21
N ARG A 153 -2.02 6.97 -8.04
CA ARG A 153 -2.21 8.08 -7.10
C ARG A 153 -0.86 8.65 -6.73
N GLU A 154 -0.70 9.95 -6.85
CA GLU A 154 0.47 10.66 -6.33
C GLU A 154 0.23 11.06 -4.87
N GLN A 155 1.23 10.81 -4.03
CA GLN A 155 1.21 11.26 -2.64
C GLN A 155 1.58 12.74 -2.58
N PRO A 156 0.93 13.54 -1.72
CA PRO A 156 1.43 14.87 -1.40
C PRO A 156 2.87 14.75 -0.88
N GLN A 157 3.81 15.36 -1.57
CA GLN A 157 5.17 15.47 -1.06
C GLN A 157 5.18 16.64 -0.07
N GLU A 158 5.56 16.39 1.18
CA GLU A 158 5.97 17.49 2.03
C GLU A 158 7.15 18.21 1.38
N PRO A 159 7.17 19.55 1.38
CA PRO A 159 8.32 20.30 0.87
C PRO A 159 9.57 19.82 1.62
N GLN A 160 10.49 19.17 0.91
CA GLN A 160 11.79 18.85 1.49
C GLN A 160 12.46 20.18 1.85
N GLU A 161 12.65 20.43 3.15
CA GLU A 161 13.54 21.51 3.55
C GLU A 161 14.88 21.31 2.83
N PRO A 162 15.43 22.37 2.20
CA PRO A 162 16.71 22.25 1.53
C PRO A 162 17.73 21.75 2.55
N SER A 163 18.36 20.62 2.25
CA SER A 163 19.36 20.02 3.10
C SER A 163 20.41 21.10 3.40
N LYS A 164 20.56 21.47 4.67
CA LYS A 164 21.63 22.36 5.12
C LYS A 164 22.94 21.64 4.82
N THR A 165 23.51 21.97 3.68
CA THR A 165 24.89 21.58 3.33
C THR A 165 25.78 22.08 4.47
N PRO A 166 26.55 21.24 5.15
CA PRO A 166 27.47 21.72 6.17
C PRO A 166 28.49 22.64 5.49
N VAL A 167 28.46 23.92 5.84
CA VAL A 167 29.46 24.89 5.42
C VAL A 167 30.79 24.39 5.97
N SER A 168 31.63 23.90 5.07
CA SER A 168 33.02 23.53 5.34
C SER A 168 33.73 24.78 5.88
N ARG A 169 34.00 24.82 7.19
CA ARG A 169 34.88 25.84 7.76
C ARG A 169 36.27 25.61 7.19
N HIS A 170 36.67 26.45 6.27
CA HIS A 170 38.06 26.60 5.95
C HIS A 170 38.79 27.00 7.23
N VAL A 171 39.63 26.10 7.70
CA VAL A 171 40.65 26.42 8.71
C VAL A 171 41.78 27.15 7.96
N GLU A 172 41.81 28.45 8.10
CA GLU A 172 42.91 29.30 7.65
C GLU A 172 44.11 29.01 8.55
N SER A 173 45.10 28.29 8.03
CA SER A 173 46.38 28.04 8.69
C SER A 173 47.19 29.29 8.62
N ALA A 174 47.27 30.02 9.73
CA ALA A 174 48.14 31.13 9.96
C ALA A 174 49.60 30.67 9.88
N ASN A 175 50.27 31.11 8.85
CA ASN A 175 51.71 31.04 8.64
C ASN A 175 52.38 31.90 9.71
N ARG A 176 53.17 31.35 10.62
CA ARG A 176 54.14 32.08 11.46
C ARG A 176 55.55 31.69 11.07
N GLU A 177 56.12 32.57 10.31
CA GLU A 177 57.56 32.68 10.17
C GLU A 177 58.19 33.06 11.51
N GLY A 178 59.30 32.50 11.85
CA GLY A 178 60.14 32.91 12.94
C GLY A 178 61.52 32.25 12.86
N PRO A 179 62.60 32.95 13.21
CA PRO A 179 63.81 32.94 12.46
C PRO A 179 64.96 32.10 13.06
N HIS A 180 65.92 31.80 12.18
CA HIS A 180 67.37 31.59 12.39
C HIS A 180 67.92 31.15 13.76
N GLY A 181 68.73 30.13 13.73
CA GLY A 181 69.72 29.78 14.73
C GLY A 181 70.67 28.72 14.25
N LEU A 182 71.86 29.18 13.84
CA LEU A 182 73.07 28.46 13.58
C LEU A 182 73.49 27.53 14.71
N VAL A 183 73.95 26.36 14.44
CA VAL A 183 75.32 25.77 14.49
C VAL A 183 75.28 24.34 13.97
#